data_aac6193002030c2b7200223cd322444c
#
_entry.id   aac6193002030c2b7200223cd322444c
#
_cell.length_a   1.000
_cell.length_b   1.000
_cell.length_c   1.000
_cell.angle_alpha   90.00
_cell.angle_beta   90.00
_cell.angle_gamma   90.00
#
_symmetry.space_group_name_H-M   'P 1'
#
loop_
_entity.id
_entity.type
_entity.pdbx_description
1 polymer ?
#
loop_
_entity_poly.entity_id
_entity_poly.type
_entity_poly.pdbx_seq_one_letter_code
_entity_poly.pdbx_strand_id
1 'polypeptide(L)'
;MIVGIDFDRVLFDTDAFDRELKEDVDGMHHTKKEPYDENGNYSPEIHAGILGIDPDSIYDAAAEIASRFLYPDVDKLGQVSAEVVIVTRGEEKFQRIKVENSGVLEHVDSYIVVEDGDKELEELDMLVDDREEELEGAEIPTFLFDREENDMEDIVEWVEQREA
;
A
#
# COMPACT_ATOMS: atom_id res chain seq x y z
N MET A 1 7.99 18.08 -9.72
CA MET A 1 6.66 17.44 -9.64
C MET A 1 6.76 16.21 -8.75
N ILE A 2 5.79 16.04 -7.85
CA ILE A 2 5.73 14.94 -6.89
C ILE A 2 4.43 14.16 -7.12
N VAL A 3 4.57 12.87 -7.38
CA VAL A 3 3.44 11.95 -7.61
C VAL A 3 3.27 11.06 -6.41
N GLY A 4 2.10 11.12 -5.76
CA GLY A 4 1.70 10.17 -4.73
C GLY A 4 1.07 8.93 -5.37
N ILE A 5 1.51 7.74 -4.95
CA ILE A 5 0.97 6.47 -5.45
C ILE A 5 0.63 5.58 -4.26
N ASP A 6 -0.58 5.04 -4.24
CA ASP A 6 -0.99 4.06 -3.25
C ASP A 6 -0.16 2.77 -3.36
N PHE A 7 -0.01 2.07 -2.24
CA PHE A 7 0.77 0.83 -2.16
C PHE A 7 -0.09 -0.40 -2.39
N ASP A 8 -1.11 -0.60 -1.53
CA ASP A 8 -1.94 -1.79 -1.56
C ASP A 8 -2.78 -1.87 -2.84
N ARG A 9 -2.74 -2.99 -3.53
CA ARG A 9 -3.45 -3.28 -4.80
C ARG A 9 -3.01 -2.44 -6.00
N VAL A 10 -2.11 -1.49 -5.82
CA VAL A 10 -1.51 -0.71 -6.91
C VAL A 10 -0.09 -1.23 -7.21
N LEU A 11 0.79 -1.19 -6.22
CA LEU A 11 2.18 -1.64 -6.33
C LEU A 11 2.37 -3.05 -5.75
N PHE A 12 1.48 -3.48 -4.89
CA PHE A 12 1.59 -4.67 -4.07
C PHE A 12 0.32 -5.53 -4.18
N ASP A 13 0.50 -6.84 -4.40
CA ASP A 13 -0.61 -7.80 -4.46
C ASP A 13 -1.10 -8.13 -3.04
N THR A 14 -1.87 -7.20 -2.48
CA THR A 14 -2.34 -7.24 -1.10
C THR A 14 -3.21 -8.46 -0.83
N ASP A 15 -4.10 -8.83 -1.76
CA ASP A 15 -5.02 -9.95 -1.55
C ASP A 15 -4.27 -11.29 -1.46
N ALA A 16 -3.27 -11.48 -2.32
CA ALA A 16 -2.42 -12.68 -2.27
C ALA A 16 -1.53 -12.68 -1.01
N PHE A 17 -0.99 -11.52 -0.63
CA PHE A 17 -0.22 -11.35 0.60
C PHE A 17 -1.05 -11.69 1.84
N ASP A 18 -2.24 -11.14 1.95
CA ASP A 18 -3.13 -11.39 3.10
C ASP A 18 -3.48 -12.87 3.23
N ARG A 19 -3.69 -13.54 2.10
CA ARG A 19 -3.98 -14.97 2.04
C ARG A 19 -2.81 -15.81 2.57
N GLU A 20 -1.61 -15.51 2.10
CA GLU A 20 -0.39 -16.19 2.55
C GLU A 20 -0.09 -15.91 4.02
N LEU A 21 -0.26 -14.67 4.47
CA LEU A 21 -0.07 -14.30 5.87
C LEU A 21 -1.02 -15.08 6.79
N LYS A 22 -2.27 -15.23 6.39
CA LYS A 22 -3.27 -16.00 7.15
C LYS A 22 -2.92 -17.49 7.21
N GLU A 23 -2.29 -18.05 6.18
CA GLU A 23 -1.80 -19.41 6.18
C GLU A 23 -0.57 -19.58 7.07
N ASP A 24 0.34 -18.60 7.07
CA ASP A 24 1.57 -18.62 7.85
C ASP A 24 1.32 -18.41 9.35
N VAL A 25 0.28 -17.64 9.70
CA VAL A 25 -0.10 -17.41 11.10
C VAL A 25 -1.24 -18.35 11.48
N ASP A 26 -0.90 -19.36 12.27
CA ASP A 26 -1.84 -20.42 12.65
C ASP A 26 -3.08 -19.86 13.36
N GLY A 27 -4.25 -20.24 12.85
CA GLY A 27 -5.55 -19.84 13.41
C GLY A 27 -6.07 -18.48 12.98
N MET A 28 -5.34 -17.68 12.21
CA MET A 28 -5.82 -16.37 11.75
C MET A 28 -7.16 -16.44 11.02
N HIS A 29 -7.34 -17.42 10.17
CA HIS A 29 -8.54 -17.60 9.36
C HIS A 29 -9.74 -18.14 10.15
N HIS A 30 -9.57 -18.54 11.40
CA HIS A 30 -10.63 -19.08 12.24
C HIS A 30 -11.29 -18.05 13.16
N THR A 31 -10.78 -16.85 13.24
CA THR A 31 -11.38 -15.82 14.08
C THR A 31 -12.66 -15.25 13.45
N LYS A 32 -13.68 -15.08 14.28
CA LYS A 32 -14.94 -14.40 13.91
C LYS A 32 -14.97 -12.93 14.29
N LYS A 33 -13.98 -12.48 15.07
CA LYS A 33 -13.86 -11.08 15.48
C LYS A 33 -13.09 -10.31 14.43
N GLU A 34 -13.53 -9.08 14.18
CA GLU A 34 -12.88 -8.18 13.23
C GLU A 34 -11.59 -7.59 13.84
N PRO A 35 -10.42 -7.84 13.25
CA PRO A 35 -9.14 -7.36 13.78
C PRO A 35 -8.79 -5.95 13.28
N TYR A 36 -9.75 -5.04 13.35
CA TYR A 36 -9.60 -3.67 12.87
C TYR A 36 -9.54 -2.68 14.03
N ASP A 37 -8.78 -1.60 13.86
CA ASP A 37 -8.72 -0.50 14.80
C ASP A 37 -9.92 0.45 14.64
N GLU A 38 -9.94 1.54 15.42
CA GLU A 38 -11.01 2.52 15.38
C GLU A 38 -11.13 3.28 14.05
N ASN A 39 -10.06 3.28 13.24
CA ASN A 39 -10.01 3.87 11.91
C ASN A 39 -10.38 2.88 10.79
N GLY A 40 -10.71 1.63 11.14
CA GLY A 40 -11.03 0.57 10.18
C GLY A 40 -9.81 -0.07 9.55
N ASN A 41 -8.61 0.17 10.07
CA ASN A 41 -7.37 -0.42 9.58
C ASN A 41 -7.09 -1.77 10.25
N TYR A 42 -6.59 -2.73 9.48
CA TYR A 42 -6.14 -4.00 10.04
C TYR A 42 -5.02 -3.75 11.06
N SER A 43 -5.17 -4.36 12.24
CA SER A 43 -4.22 -4.24 13.33
C SER A 43 -3.70 -5.62 13.73
N PRO A 44 -2.42 -5.92 13.47
CA PRO A 44 -1.78 -7.14 13.97
C PRO A 44 -1.83 -7.28 15.48
N GLU A 45 -1.75 -6.17 16.22
CA GLU A 45 -1.83 -6.18 17.69
C GLU A 45 -3.21 -6.61 18.19
N ILE A 46 -4.28 -6.07 17.61
CA ILE A 46 -5.65 -6.46 17.93
C ILE A 46 -5.86 -7.93 17.56
N HIS A 47 -5.41 -8.33 16.38
CA HIS A 47 -5.55 -9.71 15.89
C HIS A 47 -4.81 -10.71 16.78
N ALA A 48 -3.57 -10.40 17.14
CA ALA A 48 -2.77 -11.23 18.05
C ALA A 48 -3.45 -11.37 19.42
N GLY A 49 -4.05 -10.29 19.94
CA GLY A 49 -4.83 -10.32 21.17
C GLY A 49 -6.06 -11.23 21.07
N ILE A 50 -6.76 -11.23 19.95
CA ILE A 50 -7.91 -12.13 19.69
C ILE A 50 -7.45 -13.59 19.66
N LEU A 51 -6.31 -13.88 19.04
CA LEU A 51 -5.78 -15.23 18.89
C LEU A 51 -4.98 -15.73 20.11
N GLY A 52 -4.62 -14.84 21.03
CA GLY A 52 -3.78 -15.18 22.19
C GLY A 52 -2.34 -15.47 21.83
N ILE A 53 -1.81 -14.82 20.79
CA ILE A 53 -0.41 -14.95 20.35
C ILE A 53 0.34 -13.63 20.50
N ASP A 54 1.68 -13.68 20.37
CA ASP A 54 2.52 -12.50 20.37
C ASP A 54 2.33 -11.74 19.04
N PRO A 55 2.03 -10.42 19.04
CA PRO A 55 1.93 -9.63 17.81
C PRO A 55 3.19 -9.68 16.96
N ASP A 56 4.38 -9.85 17.53
CA ASP A 56 5.62 -9.98 16.77
C ASP A 56 5.60 -11.17 15.82
N SER A 57 4.86 -12.23 16.16
CA SER A 57 4.66 -13.38 15.25
C SER A 57 4.03 -12.98 13.93
N ILE A 58 3.05 -12.05 13.96
CA ILE A 58 2.38 -11.54 12.76
C ILE A 58 3.31 -10.59 11.99
N TYR A 59 3.96 -9.67 12.69
CA TYR A 59 4.89 -8.72 12.06
C TYR A 59 6.08 -9.42 11.41
N ASP A 60 6.66 -10.42 12.07
CA ASP A 60 7.78 -11.19 11.54
C ASP A 60 7.36 -12.01 10.30
N ALA A 61 6.19 -12.63 10.34
CA ALA A 61 5.64 -13.37 9.20
C ALA A 61 5.41 -12.42 8.01
N ALA A 62 4.84 -11.24 8.25
CA ALA A 62 4.63 -10.24 7.22
C ALA A 62 5.95 -9.78 6.58
N ALA A 63 6.96 -9.49 7.38
CA ALA A 63 8.28 -9.10 6.90
C ALA A 63 8.93 -10.18 6.02
N GLU A 64 8.79 -11.45 6.41
CA GLU A 64 9.39 -12.58 5.70
C GLU A 64 8.80 -12.79 4.30
N ILE A 65 7.49 -12.58 4.12
CA ILE A 65 6.82 -12.89 2.87
C ILE A 65 6.64 -11.68 1.94
N ALA A 66 6.77 -10.45 2.42
CA ALA A 66 6.42 -9.24 1.68
C ALA A 66 7.10 -9.13 0.30
N SER A 67 8.37 -9.54 0.18
CA SER A 67 9.11 -9.41 -1.09
C SER A 67 8.55 -10.26 -2.24
N ARG A 68 7.68 -11.22 -1.93
CA ARG A 68 7.07 -12.11 -2.95
C ARG A 68 5.84 -11.50 -3.62
N PHE A 69 5.33 -10.39 -3.11
CA PHE A 69 4.03 -9.83 -3.52
C PHE A 69 4.10 -8.45 -4.17
N LEU A 70 5.29 -7.93 -4.40
CA LEU A 70 5.47 -6.73 -5.22
C LEU A 70 5.15 -7.07 -6.67
N TYR A 71 4.30 -6.28 -7.33
CA TYR A 71 4.05 -6.48 -8.75
C TYR A 71 5.32 -6.27 -9.58
N PRO A 72 5.59 -7.15 -10.56
CA PRO A 72 6.87 -7.11 -11.31
C PRO A 72 7.05 -5.87 -12.18
N ASP A 73 5.97 -5.19 -12.57
CA ASP A 73 6.02 -4.00 -13.40
C ASP A 73 6.32 -2.69 -12.64
N VAL A 74 6.47 -2.77 -11.32
CA VAL A 74 6.78 -1.60 -10.47
C VAL A 74 8.12 -0.95 -10.85
N ASP A 75 9.05 -1.72 -11.40
CA ASP A 75 10.34 -1.21 -11.91
C ASP A 75 10.17 -0.13 -12.99
N LYS A 76 9.05 -0.10 -13.69
CA LYS A 76 8.74 0.92 -14.70
C LYS A 76 8.63 2.33 -14.11
N LEU A 77 8.37 2.46 -12.81
CA LEU A 77 8.33 3.77 -12.14
C LEU A 77 9.67 4.51 -12.21
N GLY A 78 10.77 3.79 -12.39
CA GLY A 78 12.08 4.39 -12.63
C GLY A 78 12.18 5.18 -13.95
N GLN A 79 11.19 5.06 -14.84
CA GLN A 79 11.17 5.77 -16.13
C GLN A 79 10.62 7.19 -16.01
N VAL A 80 9.86 7.50 -14.95
CA VAL A 80 9.33 8.86 -14.74
C VAL A 80 10.39 9.77 -14.13
N SER A 81 10.42 11.01 -14.56
CA SER A 81 11.34 12.02 -14.01
C SER A 81 10.78 12.69 -12.74
N ALA A 82 9.47 12.55 -12.48
CA ALA A 82 8.86 13.03 -11.27
C ALA A 82 9.38 12.28 -10.03
N GLU A 83 9.39 12.95 -8.89
CA GLU A 83 9.58 12.31 -7.59
C GLU A 83 8.36 11.43 -7.28
N VAL A 84 8.60 10.16 -6.98
CA VAL A 84 7.53 9.20 -6.67
C VAL A 84 7.50 8.92 -5.18
N VAL A 85 6.37 9.20 -4.55
CA VAL A 85 6.14 9.00 -3.11
C VAL A 85 4.99 8.03 -2.92
N ILE A 86 5.21 6.96 -2.16
CA ILE A 86 4.12 6.08 -1.75
C ILE A 86 3.29 6.79 -0.68
N VAL A 87 1.98 6.85 -0.86
CA VAL A 87 1.05 7.35 0.15
C VAL A 87 0.08 6.23 0.48
N THR A 88 0.34 5.52 1.58
CA THR A 88 -0.42 4.33 1.96
C THR A 88 -1.19 4.55 3.25
N ARG A 89 -2.40 3.99 3.32
CA ARG A 89 -3.25 4.04 4.51
C ARG A 89 -3.19 2.72 5.26
N GLY A 90 -3.07 2.80 6.57
CA GLY A 90 -3.11 1.63 7.43
C GLY A 90 -2.44 1.88 8.78
N GLU A 91 -2.35 0.85 9.59
CA GLU A 91 -1.60 0.89 10.85
C GLU A 91 -0.12 1.08 10.53
N GLU A 92 0.50 2.07 11.17
CA GLU A 92 1.83 2.58 10.77
C GLU A 92 2.89 1.49 10.76
N LYS A 93 3.00 0.69 11.81
CA LYS A 93 4.02 -0.36 11.91
C LYS A 93 3.84 -1.44 10.85
N PHE A 94 2.60 -1.85 10.59
CA PHE A 94 2.30 -2.89 9.61
C PHE A 94 2.57 -2.42 8.18
N GLN A 95 2.12 -1.22 7.83
CA GLN A 95 2.38 -0.65 6.50
C GLN A 95 3.86 -0.43 6.27
N ARG A 96 4.59 0.08 7.26
CA ARG A 96 6.04 0.26 7.17
C ARG A 96 6.76 -1.07 6.93
N ILE A 97 6.39 -2.12 7.64
CA ILE A 97 6.98 -3.46 7.46
C ILE A 97 6.76 -3.97 6.04
N LYS A 98 5.54 -3.84 5.51
CA LYS A 98 5.23 -4.25 4.14
C LYS A 98 6.06 -3.46 3.12
N VAL A 99 6.06 -2.15 3.22
CA VAL A 99 6.80 -1.27 2.29
C VAL A 99 8.30 -1.56 2.35
N GLU A 100 8.89 -1.56 3.54
CA GLU A 100 10.34 -1.73 3.71
C GLU A 100 10.84 -3.13 3.32
N ASN A 101 9.99 -4.16 3.40
CA ASN A 101 10.38 -5.54 3.09
C ASN A 101 9.92 -6.02 1.71
N SER A 102 9.14 -5.23 0.97
CA SER A 102 8.62 -5.62 -0.35
C SER A 102 9.65 -5.48 -1.48
N GLY A 103 10.64 -4.62 -1.31
CA GLY A 103 11.58 -4.23 -2.35
C GLY A 103 11.15 -2.98 -3.14
N VAL A 104 9.99 -2.40 -2.82
CA VAL A 104 9.45 -1.24 -3.54
C VAL A 104 10.34 0.01 -3.43
N LEU A 105 11.07 0.17 -2.34
CA LEU A 105 11.93 1.33 -2.11
C LEU A 105 13.11 1.44 -3.08
N GLU A 106 13.40 0.39 -3.83
CA GLU A 106 14.35 0.43 -4.94
C GLU A 106 13.83 1.18 -6.17
N HIS A 107 12.51 1.40 -6.24
CA HIS A 107 11.81 1.96 -7.41
C HIS A 107 11.14 3.30 -7.14
N VAL A 108 11.06 3.75 -5.90
CA VAL A 108 10.43 5.00 -5.48
C VAL A 108 11.36 5.82 -4.60
N ASP A 109 11.05 7.10 -4.42
CA ASP A 109 11.93 8.03 -3.67
C ASP A 109 11.69 7.99 -2.16
N SER A 110 10.43 7.83 -1.74
CA SER A 110 10.07 7.79 -0.32
C SER A 110 8.66 7.22 -0.11
N TYR A 111 8.24 7.11 1.15
CA TYR A 111 6.88 6.70 1.47
C TYR A 111 6.36 7.42 2.71
N ILE A 112 5.04 7.55 2.80
CA ILE A 112 4.31 8.14 3.91
C ILE A 112 3.16 7.21 4.27
N VAL A 113 2.99 6.94 5.57
CA VAL A 113 1.83 6.19 6.09
C VAL A 113 0.82 7.18 6.66
N VAL A 114 -0.43 7.06 6.21
CA VAL A 114 -1.56 7.87 6.68
C VAL A 114 -2.48 6.96 7.50
N GLU A 115 -2.61 7.20 8.79
CA GLU A 115 -3.53 6.44 9.63
C GLU A 115 -4.94 7.03 9.61
N ASP A 116 -5.03 8.36 9.63
CA ASP A 116 -6.26 9.12 9.49
C ASP A 116 -6.04 10.35 8.59
N GLY A 117 -7.12 11.05 8.24
CA GLY A 117 -7.05 12.21 7.36
C GLY A 117 -6.95 11.85 5.87
N ASP A 118 -6.71 12.84 5.02
CA ASP A 118 -6.67 12.70 3.58
C ASP A 118 -5.29 12.29 3.07
N LYS A 119 -5.26 11.52 1.99
CA LYS A 119 -4.02 11.19 1.28
C LYS A 119 -3.52 12.34 0.40
N GLU A 120 -4.36 13.32 0.11
CA GLU A 120 -3.94 14.52 -0.60
C GLU A 120 -3.08 15.38 0.34
N LEU A 121 -1.79 15.25 0.20
CA LEU A 121 -0.81 16.03 0.96
C LEU A 121 -0.46 17.30 0.19
N GLU A 122 -0.17 18.37 0.92
CA GLU A 122 0.10 19.70 0.35
C GLU A 122 1.21 19.69 -0.70
N GLU A 123 2.22 18.84 -0.53
CA GLU A 123 3.35 18.71 -1.42
C GLU A 123 3.09 17.90 -2.69
N LEU A 124 1.97 17.18 -2.80
CA LEU A 124 1.68 16.34 -3.96
C LEU A 124 1.11 17.16 -5.13
N ASP A 125 1.60 16.86 -6.32
CA ASP A 125 1.07 17.42 -7.57
C ASP A 125 0.06 16.48 -8.25
N MET A 126 0.11 15.18 -7.94
CA MET A 126 -0.73 14.14 -8.53
C MET A 126 -0.94 13.00 -7.54
N LEU A 127 -2.06 12.29 -7.63
CA LEU A 127 -2.36 11.16 -6.74
C LEU A 127 -2.98 9.98 -7.52
N VAL A 128 -2.43 8.79 -7.28
CA VAL A 128 -2.91 7.51 -7.83
C VAL A 128 -3.39 6.63 -6.67
N ASP A 129 -4.60 6.12 -6.76
CA ASP A 129 -5.16 5.21 -5.75
C ASP A 129 -6.14 4.23 -6.41
N ASP A 130 -6.33 3.06 -5.83
CA ASP A 130 -7.33 2.08 -6.28
C ASP A 130 -8.71 2.31 -5.66
N ARG A 131 -8.82 3.22 -4.72
CA ARG A 131 -10.06 3.52 -4.00
C ARG A 131 -10.57 4.92 -4.35
N GLU A 132 -11.77 4.95 -4.91
CA GLU A 132 -12.42 6.21 -5.31
C GLU A 132 -12.57 7.18 -4.13
N GLU A 133 -12.85 6.66 -2.93
CA GLU A 133 -13.02 7.45 -1.71
C GLU A 133 -11.76 8.26 -1.34
N GLU A 134 -10.59 7.73 -1.65
CA GLU A 134 -9.31 8.42 -1.40
C GLU A 134 -9.06 9.57 -2.37
N LEU A 135 -9.72 9.53 -3.52
CA LEU A 135 -9.58 10.53 -4.58
C LEU A 135 -10.69 11.60 -4.57
N GLU A 136 -11.78 11.34 -3.85
CA GLU A 136 -12.90 12.27 -3.74
C GLU A 136 -12.47 13.60 -3.12
N GLY A 137 -12.87 14.71 -3.77
CA GLY A 137 -12.58 16.05 -3.29
C GLY A 137 -11.14 16.50 -3.49
N ALA A 138 -10.28 15.70 -4.11
CA ALA A 138 -8.91 16.10 -4.41
C ALA A 138 -8.87 17.29 -5.36
N GLU A 139 -8.03 18.27 -5.06
CA GLU A 139 -7.85 19.48 -5.89
C GLU A 139 -6.76 19.29 -6.94
N ILE A 140 -5.99 18.20 -6.85
CA ILE A 140 -4.91 17.84 -7.77
C ILE A 140 -5.39 16.76 -8.75
N PRO A 141 -4.71 16.57 -9.91
CA PRO A 141 -5.01 15.46 -10.82
C PRO A 141 -4.94 14.11 -10.14
N THR A 142 -5.95 13.27 -10.40
CA THR A 142 -6.04 11.93 -9.82
C THR A 142 -6.16 10.86 -10.89
N PHE A 143 -5.72 9.65 -10.57
CA PHE A 143 -5.88 8.45 -11.40
C PHE A 143 -6.46 7.33 -10.54
N LEU A 144 -7.67 6.88 -10.89
CA LEU A 144 -8.28 5.71 -10.25
C LEU A 144 -7.71 4.46 -10.93
N PHE A 145 -6.89 3.71 -10.19
CA PHE A 145 -6.16 2.56 -10.71
C PHE A 145 -6.89 1.25 -10.40
N ASP A 146 -7.00 0.39 -11.39
CA ASP A 146 -7.57 -0.94 -11.25
C ASP A 146 -6.66 -1.96 -11.95
N ARG A 147 -6.08 -2.88 -11.19
CA ARG A 147 -5.17 -3.91 -11.72
C ARG A 147 -5.79 -4.82 -12.78
N GLU A 148 -7.10 -4.93 -12.81
CA GLU A 148 -7.79 -5.69 -13.87
C GLU A 148 -7.80 -4.95 -15.21
N GLU A 149 -7.71 -3.62 -15.19
CA GLU A 149 -7.79 -2.76 -16.38
C GLU A 149 -6.50 -2.00 -16.68
N ASN A 150 -5.67 -1.75 -15.66
CA ASN A 150 -4.47 -0.92 -15.75
C ASN A 150 -3.21 -1.67 -15.36
N ASP A 151 -2.07 -1.18 -15.83
CA ASP A 151 -0.74 -1.58 -15.40
C ASP A 151 0.14 -0.34 -15.13
N MET A 152 1.41 -0.57 -14.74
CA MET A 152 2.30 0.54 -14.43
C MET A 152 2.63 1.42 -15.66
N GLU A 153 2.55 0.87 -16.86
CA GLU A 153 2.73 1.65 -18.09
C GLU A 153 1.69 2.77 -18.18
N ASP A 154 0.44 2.48 -17.81
CA ASP A 154 -0.63 3.49 -17.81
C ASP A 154 -0.31 4.65 -16.86
N ILE A 155 0.27 4.34 -15.70
CA ILE A 155 0.71 5.38 -14.74
C ILE A 155 1.85 6.20 -15.32
N VAL A 156 2.86 5.53 -15.89
CA VAL A 156 4.02 6.20 -16.49
C VAL A 156 3.56 7.16 -17.59
N GLU A 157 2.72 6.70 -18.51
CA GLU A 157 2.17 7.53 -19.59
C GLU A 157 1.35 8.72 -19.05
N TRP A 158 0.52 8.47 -18.04
CA TRP A 158 -0.31 9.52 -17.43
C TRP A 158 0.53 10.61 -16.77
N VAL A 159 1.60 10.22 -16.07
CA VAL A 159 2.54 11.17 -15.44
C VAL A 159 3.32 11.96 -16.51
N GLU A 160 3.88 11.29 -17.51
CA GLU A 160 4.65 11.92 -18.59
C GLU A 160 3.83 12.96 -19.36
N GLN A 161 2.56 12.69 -19.63
CA GLN A 161 1.66 13.63 -20.30
C GLN A 161 1.52 14.96 -19.53
N ARG A 162 1.68 14.92 -18.20
CA ARG A 162 1.55 16.11 -17.35
C ARG A 162 2.88 16.81 -17.08
N GLU A 163 3.97 16.11 -17.23
CA GLU A 163 5.32 16.69 -17.16
C GLU A 163 5.68 17.51 -18.40
N ALA A 164 5.07 17.18 -19.51
CA ALA A 164 5.34 17.81 -20.81
C ALA A 164 4.81 19.26 -20.91
#